data_e823b0b0c5c6c528b4f3086bb60254e8
#
_entry.id   e823b0b0c5c6c528b4f3086bb60254e8
#
_cell.length_a   1.000
_cell.length_b   1.000
_cell.length_c   1.000
_cell.angle_alpha   90.00
_cell.angle_beta   90.00
_cell.angle_gamma   90.00
#
_symmetry.space_group_name_H-M   'P 1'
#
loop_
_entity.id
_entity.type
_entity.pdbx_description
1 polymer ?
#
loop_
_entity_poly.entity_id
_entity_poly.type
_entity_poly.pdbx_seq_one_letter_code
_entity_poly.pdbx_strand_id
1 'polypeptide(L)'
;MKDAPAELSPGHLLAWDPVAQKERWRVQYKMMWNGGTLTTAGNLVFQGASDGRFVAYSADQGKKLWESPVGIGIIGSPMTYEIDRVQYVSVMAGWGGAYALVGGYALTDMNTQNVGRILTFALDAKRELAALPKRSMAALTPIESKATAEMIDRGGALYTQWCAVCHGVGAVGGGGLIVALPMSKPEVFRMYKEIVLDGDYSSRGMPAFGKWLTADDVEAIRAYVIKRRVDMAMGK
;
A
#
# COMPACT_ATOMS: atom_id res chain seq x y z
N MET A 1 9.94 -14.44 -3.73
CA MET A 1 8.71 -13.84 -4.29
C MET A 1 8.98 -12.65 -5.24
N LYS A 2 10.19 -12.57 -5.83
CA LYS A 2 10.47 -11.64 -6.95
C LYS A 2 9.68 -11.99 -8.22
N ASP A 3 9.13 -13.19 -8.29
CA ASP A 3 8.47 -13.73 -9.47
C ASP A 3 6.95 -13.90 -9.34
N ALA A 4 6.34 -13.33 -8.30
CA ALA A 4 4.89 -13.20 -8.28
C ALA A 4 4.50 -12.10 -9.26
N PRO A 5 3.84 -12.41 -10.39
CA PRO A 5 3.48 -11.38 -11.36
C PRO A 5 2.62 -10.32 -10.67
N ALA A 6 2.90 -9.05 -10.95
CA ALA A 6 2.06 -7.93 -10.49
C ALA A 6 0.58 -8.06 -10.94
N GLU A 7 0.30 -9.03 -11.80
CA GLU A 7 -0.99 -9.36 -12.40
C GLU A 7 -1.79 -10.40 -11.61
N LEU A 8 -1.31 -10.90 -10.46
CA LEU A 8 -1.97 -11.97 -9.70
C LEU A 8 -3.37 -11.63 -9.21
N SER A 9 -3.78 -10.37 -9.22
CA SER A 9 -5.14 -9.96 -8.83
C SER A 9 -5.54 -8.67 -9.56
N PRO A 10 -5.78 -8.75 -10.88
CA PRO A 10 -6.27 -7.60 -11.63
C PRO A 10 -7.64 -7.18 -11.12
N GLY A 11 -7.87 -5.86 -11.03
CA GLY A 11 -9.18 -5.29 -10.76
C GLY A 11 -9.90 -4.89 -12.03
N HIS A 12 -11.16 -4.54 -11.94
CA HIS A 12 -11.90 -3.93 -13.04
C HIS A 12 -13.01 -3.01 -12.52
N LEU A 13 -13.37 -2.03 -13.33
CA LEU A 13 -14.60 -1.28 -13.23
C LEU A 13 -15.63 -1.91 -14.17
N LEU A 14 -16.79 -2.29 -13.64
CA LEU A 14 -17.83 -2.99 -14.37
C LEU A 14 -19.13 -2.17 -14.36
N ALA A 15 -19.70 -1.90 -15.52
CA ALA A 15 -21.07 -1.50 -15.64
C ALA A 15 -21.94 -2.71 -15.91
N TRP A 16 -22.84 -2.98 -14.98
CA TRP A 16 -23.75 -4.12 -15.04
C TRP A 16 -25.17 -3.67 -15.31
N ASP A 17 -25.84 -4.31 -16.24
CA ASP A 17 -27.26 -4.14 -16.48
C ASP A 17 -28.06 -5.14 -15.63
N PRO A 18 -28.73 -4.69 -14.56
CA PRO A 18 -29.43 -5.61 -13.66
C PRO A 18 -30.71 -6.20 -14.27
N VAL A 19 -31.29 -5.52 -15.27
CA VAL A 19 -32.50 -5.98 -15.95
C VAL A 19 -32.14 -7.06 -16.98
N ALA A 20 -31.18 -6.77 -17.83
CA ALA A 20 -30.69 -7.73 -18.82
C ALA A 20 -29.72 -8.76 -18.23
N GLN A 21 -29.33 -8.63 -16.96
CA GLN A 21 -28.39 -9.47 -16.23
C GLN A 21 -27.07 -9.73 -17.00
N LYS A 22 -26.51 -8.68 -17.58
CA LYS A 22 -25.29 -8.75 -18.38
C LYS A 22 -24.40 -7.54 -18.22
N GLU A 23 -23.15 -7.76 -18.55
CA GLU A 23 -22.17 -6.68 -18.66
C GLU A 23 -22.54 -5.73 -19.80
N ARG A 24 -22.45 -4.43 -19.53
CA ARG A 24 -22.57 -3.38 -20.55
C ARG A 24 -21.21 -3.01 -21.09
N TRP A 25 -20.25 -2.78 -20.19
CA TRP A 25 -18.86 -2.50 -20.50
C TRP A 25 -17.97 -2.77 -19.29
N ARG A 26 -16.67 -2.92 -19.54
CA ARG A 26 -15.64 -3.18 -18.53
C ARG A 26 -14.39 -2.38 -18.83
N VAL A 27 -13.77 -1.83 -17.78
CA VAL A 27 -12.42 -1.27 -17.82
C VAL A 27 -11.50 -2.10 -16.93
N GLN A 28 -10.44 -2.63 -17.50
CA GLN A 28 -9.48 -3.46 -16.76
C GLN A 28 -8.46 -2.58 -16.03
N TYR A 29 -8.18 -2.92 -14.77
CA TYR A 29 -7.11 -2.34 -13.95
C TYR A 29 -6.00 -3.36 -13.72
N LYS A 30 -4.77 -2.86 -13.56
CA LYS A 30 -3.62 -3.71 -13.24
C LYS A 30 -3.67 -4.26 -11.82
N MET A 31 -4.31 -3.54 -10.90
CA MET A 31 -4.32 -3.83 -9.47
C MET A 31 -5.76 -3.92 -8.96
N MET A 32 -5.94 -4.71 -7.91
CA MET A 32 -7.20 -4.81 -7.18
C MET A 32 -7.43 -3.60 -6.26
N TRP A 33 -8.60 -3.55 -5.61
CA TRP A 33 -8.98 -2.59 -4.58
C TRP A 33 -8.87 -1.14 -5.04
N ASN A 34 -9.40 -0.85 -6.21
CA ASN A 34 -9.56 0.52 -6.67
C ASN A 34 -10.65 1.24 -5.84
N GLY A 35 -10.61 2.56 -5.86
CA GLY A 35 -11.54 3.39 -5.11
C GLY A 35 -13.01 3.20 -5.53
N GLY A 36 -13.91 3.72 -4.72
CA GLY A 36 -15.32 3.77 -5.07
C GLY A 36 -15.58 4.66 -6.29
N THR A 37 -16.79 4.61 -6.81
CA THR A 37 -17.22 5.34 -7.98
C THR A 37 -18.11 6.52 -7.63
N LEU A 38 -18.08 7.56 -8.47
CA LEU A 38 -19.02 8.66 -8.48
C LEU A 38 -19.59 8.82 -9.88
N THR A 39 -20.91 8.77 -10.02
CA THR A 39 -21.60 9.07 -11.27
C THR A 39 -22.21 10.47 -11.23
N THR A 40 -22.28 11.11 -12.39
CA THR A 40 -22.88 12.45 -12.53
C THR A 40 -23.98 12.44 -13.60
N ALA A 41 -24.88 13.43 -13.53
CA ALA A 41 -25.91 13.63 -14.56
C ALA A 41 -25.32 13.97 -15.94
N GLY A 42 -24.06 14.41 -15.99
CA GLY A 42 -23.33 14.69 -17.23
C GLY A 42 -22.72 13.46 -17.91
N ASN A 43 -23.24 12.26 -17.65
CA ASN A 43 -22.76 11.01 -18.25
C ASN A 43 -21.29 10.68 -17.91
N LEU A 44 -20.84 11.02 -16.69
CA LEU A 44 -19.48 10.72 -16.23
C LEU A 44 -19.50 9.70 -15.10
N VAL A 45 -18.46 8.84 -15.09
CA VAL A 45 -18.09 8.01 -13.95
C VAL A 45 -16.67 8.35 -13.56
N PHE A 46 -16.47 8.79 -12.32
CA PHE A 46 -15.15 9.01 -11.75
C PHE A 46 -14.76 7.84 -10.87
N GLN A 47 -13.51 7.41 -10.97
CA GLN A 47 -12.92 6.43 -10.06
C GLN A 47 -11.44 6.72 -9.82
N GLY A 48 -11.03 6.55 -8.57
CA GLY A 48 -9.62 6.47 -8.22
C GLY A 48 -9.08 5.06 -8.40
N ALA A 49 -7.88 4.94 -8.91
CA ALA A 49 -7.19 3.66 -9.04
C ALA A 49 -6.12 3.51 -7.97
N SER A 50 -5.90 2.27 -7.53
CA SER A 50 -4.86 1.95 -6.53
C SER A 50 -3.44 2.19 -7.06
N ASP A 51 -3.25 2.28 -8.36
CA ASP A 51 -1.99 2.62 -9.03
C ASP A 51 -1.67 4.12 -9.10
N GLY A 52 -2.49 4.97 -8.47
CA GLY A 52 -2.22 6.41 -8.34
C GLY A 52 -2.79 7.27 -9.48
N ARG A 53 -3.87 6.82 -10.12
CA ARG A 53 -4.60 7.58 -11.15
C ARG A 53 -5.99 7.95 -10.67
N PHE A 54 -6.44 9.14 -11.00
CA PHE A 54 -7.84 9.54 -10.89
C PHE A 54 -8.40 9.71 -12.30
N VAL A 55 -9.47 8.99 -12.61
CA VAL A 55 -9.94 8.82 -14.00
C VAL A 55 -11.41 9.15 -14.12
N ALA A 56 -11.79 9.80 -15.21
CA ALA A 56 -13.18 9.99 -15.65
C ALA A 56 -13.44 9.16 -16.91
N TYR A 57 -14.54 8.41 -16.87
CA TYR A 57 -15.06 7.61 -17.99
C TYR A 57 -16.45 8.12 -18.40
N SER A 58 -16.85 7.84 -19.65
CA SER A 58 -18.25 7.97 -20.03
C SER A 58 -19.08 6.88 -19.36
N ALA A 59 -20.22 7.23 -18.77
CA ALA A 59 -21.04 6.28 -18.03
C ALA A 59 -21.74 5.25 -18.94
N ASP A 60 -22.03 5.62 -20.17
CA ASP A 60 -22.72 4.77 -21.15
C ASP A 60 -21.81 3.74 -21.83
N GLN A 61 -20.51 4.05 -22.01
CA GLN A 61 -19.58 3.21 -22.80
C GLN A 61 -18.31 2.82 -22.07
N GLY A 62 -18.00 3.38 -20.90
CA GLY A 62 -16.74 3.14 -20.20
C GLY A 62 -15.50 3.70 -20.92
N LYS A 63 -15.70 4.62 -21.87
CA LYS A 63 -14.61 5.25 -22.60
C LYS A 63 -13.87 6.21 -21.67
N LYS A 64 -12.54 6.08 -21.56
CA LYS A 64 -11.72 7.03 -20.80
C LYS A 64 -11.76 8.41 -21.46
N LEU A 65 -12.22 9.42 -20.70
CA LEU A 65 -12.34 10.80 -21.16
C LEU A 65 -11.24 11.69 -20.60
N TRP A 66 -10.84 11.43 -19.35
CA TRP A 66 -9.82 12.22 -18.66
C TRP A 66 -9.08 11.37 -17.62
N GLU A 67 -7.85 11.75 -17.32
CA GLU A 67 -7.02 11.11 -16.30
C GLU A 67 -6.07 12.13 -15.68
N SER A 68 -5.87 12.06 -14.37
CA SER A 68 -4.85 12.79 -13.64
C SER A 68 -3.98 11.82 -12.84
N PRO A 69 -2.66 11.82 -13.06
CA PRO A 69 -1.74 11.09 -12.19
C PRO A 69 -1.64 11.83 -10.85
N VAL A 70 -2.01 11.15 -9.78
CA VAL A 70 -1.96 11.73 -8.43
C VAL A 70 -0.79 11.22 -7.60
N GLY A 71 -0.04 10.24 -8.13
CA GLY A 71 1.20 9.74 -7.57
C GLY A 71 1.06 8.83 -6.34
N ILE A 72 -0.16 8.61 -5.84
CA ILE A 72 -0.47 7.72 -4.72
C ILE A 72 -1.84 7.09 -4.96
N GLY A 73 -2.03 5.83 -4.56
CA GLY A 73 -3.28 5.12 -4.78
C GLY A 73 -4.49 5.81 -4.16
N ILE A 74 -5.63 5.63 -4.79
CA ILE A 74 -6.91 6.14 -4.33
C ILE A 74 -7.81 4.95 -4.02
N ILE A 75 -8.17 4.79 -2.75
CA ILE A 75 -9.05 3.73 -2.25
C ILE A 75 -10.42 4.30 -1.83
N GLY A 76 -10.47 5.59 -1.47
CA GLY A 76 -11.70 6.28 -1.12
C GLY A 76 -12.59 6.57 -2.33
N SER A 77 -13.87 6.78 -2.08
CA SER A 77 -14.82 7.23 -3.09
C SER A 77 -14.68 8.73 -3.33
N PRO A 78 -14.81 9.20 -4.57
CA PRO A 78 -14.91 10.62 -4.85
C PRO A 78 -16.29 11.18 -4.45
N MET A 79 -16.35 12.48 -4.25
CA MET A 79 -17.59 13.24 -4.05
C MET A 79 -17.65 14.43 -4.99
N THR A 80 -18.85 14.91 -5.30
CA THR A 80 -19.07 16.13 -6.07
C THR A 80 -19.94 17.11 -5.32
N TYR A 81 -19.70 18.38 -5.53
CA TYR A 81 -20.47 19.50 -4.98
C TYR A 81 -20.32 20.72 -5.88
N GLU A 82 -21.16 21.73 -5.67
CA GLU A 82 -21.15 22.97 -6.40
C GLU A 82 -20.94 24.15 -5.46
N ILE A 83 -20.08 25.09 -5.84
CA ILE A 83 -19.92 26.40 -5.18
C ILE A 83 -19.91 27.44 -6.29
N ASP A 84 -20.73 28.46 -6.14
CA ASP A 84 -20.83 29.59 -7.08
C ASP A 84 -21.05 29.13 -8.54
N ARG A 85 -21.87 28.11 -8.75
CA ARG A 85 -22.15 27.47 -10.04
C ARG A 85 -20.94 26.80 -10.71
N VAL A 86 -19.89 26.53 -9.95
CA VAL A 86 -18.74 25.73 -10.40
C VAL A 86 -18.83 24.36 -9.73
N GLN A 87 -18.86 23.32 -10.55
CA GLN A 87 -18.82 21.95 -10.06
C GLN A 87 -17.40 21.56 -9.69
N TYR A 88 -17.27 20.98 -8.51
CA TYR A 88 -16.01 20.40 -7.99
C TYR A 88 -16.18 18.90 -7.81
N VAL A 89 -15.10 18.17 -8.04
CA VAL A 89 -14.96 16.75 -7.68
C VAL A 89 -13.77 16.61 -6.75
N SER A 90 -14.03 16.10 -5.55
CA SER A 90 -12.99 15.89 -4.54
C SER A 90 -12.80 14.42 -4.25
N VAL A 91 -11.56 14.03 -3.98
CA VAL A 91 -11.19 12.66 -3.63
C VAL A 91 -10.05 12.63 -2.61
N MET A 92 -10.12 11.68 -1.69
CA MET A 92 -9.01 11.39 -0.77
C MET A 92 -8.04 10.42 -1.45
N ALA A 93 -6.82 10.89 -1.70
CA ALA A 93 -5.74 10.09 -2.25
C ALA A 93 -4.85 9.57 -1.11
N GLY A 94 -4.64 8.27 -1.07
CA GLY A 94 -3.91 7.52 -0.07
C GLY A 94 -4.36 6.06 -0.10
N TRP A 95 -3.46 5.12 0.22
CA TRP A 95 -3.80 3.68 0.18
C TRP A 95 -4.68 3.21 1.35
N GLY A 96 -5.06 4.08 2.28
CA GLY A 96 -5.83 3.68 3.45
C GLY A 96 -5.09 2.63 4.30
N GLY A 97 -5.82 1.94 5.18
CA GLY A 97 -5.23 0.96 6.10
C GLY A 97 -4.96 -0.41 5.48
N ALA A 98 -6.02 -1.13 5.13
CA ALA A 98 -5.92 -2.55 4.80
C ALA A 98 -5.17 -2.85 3.49
N TYR A 99 -5.35 -2.04 2.45
CA TYR A 99 -4.69 -2.27 1.18
C TYR A 99 -3.16 -2.24 1.29
N ALA A 100 -2.64 -1.28 2.04
CA ALA A 100 -1.19 -1.16 2.25
C ALA A 100 -0.60 -2.37 2.99
N LEU A 101 -1.37 -3.04 3.86
CA LEU A 101 -0.94 -4.25 4.55
C LEU A 101 -0.92 -5.46 3.62
N VAL A 102 -1.95 -5.63 2.79
CA VAL A 102 -2.10 -6.79 1.91
C VAL A 102 -1.31 -6.64 0.61
N GLY A 103 -1.34 -5.44 0.02
CA GLY A 103 -0.70 -5.11 -1.26
C GLY A 103 0.71 -4.55 -1.15
N GLY A 104 1.36 -4.63 0.03
CA GLY A 104 2.62 -3.95 0.32
C GLY A 104 3.74 -4.19 -0.71
N TYR A 105 3.85 -5.39 -1.24
CA TYR A 105 4.82 -5.72 -2.28
C TYR A 105 4.57 -4.97 -3.61
N ALA A 106 3.30 -4.76 -4.00
CA ALA A 106 2.93 -4.02 -5.21
C ALA A 106 3.18 -2.51 -5.05
N LEU A 107 3.30 -2.02 -3.82
CA LEU A 107 3.56 -0.63 -3.52
C LEU A 107 5.07 -0.31 -3.42
N THR A 108 5.93 -1.32 -3.45
CA THR A 108 7.40 -1.12 -3.37
C THR A 108 7.96 -0.44 -4.61
N ASP A 109 7.32 -0.60 -5.77
CA ASP A 109 7.73 0.03 -7.02
C ASP A 109 7.37 1.53 -7.09
N MET A 110 6.51 2.00 -6.17
CA MET A 110 6.14 3.40 -6.12
C MET A 110 7.17 4.19 -5.29
N ASN A 111 8.02 4.94 -5.97
CA ASN A 111 9.11 5.73 -5.37
C ASN A 111 8.61 7.02 -4.69
N THR A 112 7.40 6.99 -4.11
CA THR A 112 6.79 8.13 -3.43
C THR A 112 6.44 7.77 -1.98
N GLN A 113 6.46 8.78 -1.12
CA GLN A 113 5.99 8.59 0.25
C GLN A 113 4.47 8.48 0.28
N ASN A 114 3.94 7.66 1.19
CA ASN A 114 2.49 7.58 1.44
C ASN A 114 2.03 8.81 2.24
N VAL A 115 1.88 9.93 1.54
CA VAL A 115 1.36 11.17 2.11
C VAL A 115 -0.08 11.33 1.62
N GLY A 116 -1.05 11.10 2.52
CA GLY A 116 -2.46 11.28 2.21
C GLY A 116 -2.79 12.73 1.83
N ARG A 117 -3.61 12.91 0.80
CA ARG A 117 -4.05 14.23 0.31
C ARG A 117 -5.54 14.25 0.04
N ILE A 118 -6.17 15.39 0.22
CA ILE A 118 -7.46 15.70 -0.38
C ILE A 118 -7.19 16.47 -1.66
N LEU A 119 -7.65 15.95 -2.78
CA LEU A 119 -7.51 16.56 -4.10
C LEU A 119 -8.87 17.03 -4.58
N THR A 120 -8.93 18.25 -5.08
CA THR A 120 -10.15 18.85 -5.63
C THR A 120 -9.90 19.28 -7.05
N PHE A 121 -10.76 18.86 -7.94
CA PHE A 121 -10.72 19.15 -9.38
C PHE A 121 -11.95 19.95 -9.77
N ALA A 122 -11.76 20.88 -10.69
CA ALA A 122 -12.84 21.61 -11.37
C ALA A 122 -12.56 21.59 -12.86
N LEU A 123 -13.63 21.69 -13.66
CA LEU A 123 -13.50 21.84 -15.11
C LEU A 123 -12.71 23.12 -15.40
N ASP A 124 -11.81 23.06 -16.36
CA ASP A 124 -10.92 24.17 -16.77
C ASP A 124 -9.94 24.69 -15.70
N ALA A 125 -9.81 24.03 -14.56
CA ALA A 125 -8.80 24.36 -13.57
C ALA A 125 -7.39 24.15 -14.14
N LYS A 126 -6.52 25.15 -13.94
CA LYS A 126 -5.16 25.16 -14.52
C LYS A 126 -4.06 24.90 -13.51
N ARG A 127 -4.41 24.75 -12.22
CA ARG A 127 -3.41 24.51 -11.18
C ARG A 127 -2.93 23.07 -11.24
N GLU A 128 -1.62 22.91 -11.36
CA GLU A 128 -1.00 21.59 -11.30
C GLU A 128 -0.97 21.03 -9.86
N LEU A 129 -1.03 19.70 -9.77
CA LEU A 129 -0.87 19.01 -8.50
C LEU A 129 0.59 19.11 -8.01
N ALA A 130 0.77 19.44 -6.75
CA ALA A 130 2.08 19.41 -6.14
C ALA A 130 2.66 17.98 -6.19
N ALA A 131 3.95 17.88 -6.54
CA ALA A 131 4.64 16.60 -6.54
C ALA A 131 4.66 15.99 -5.14
N LEU A 132 4.56 14.67 -5.06
CA LEU A 132 4.78 13.95 -3.81
C LEU A 132 6.27 13.88 -3.48
N PRO A 133 6.64 13.95 -2.19
CA PRO A 133 8.02 13.72 -1.81
C PRO A 133 8.44 12.30 -2.20
N LYS A 134 9.66 12.21 -2.75
CA LYS A 134 10.26 10.91 -3.06
C LYS A 134 10.57 10.14 -1.77
N ARG A 135 10.51 8.84 -1.84
CA ARG A 135 10.97 7.97 -0.75
C ARG A 135 12.48 8.17 -0.60
N SER A 136 12.90 8.69 0.54
CA SER A 136 14.32 8.73 0.88
C SER A 136 14.71 7.37 1.46
N MET A 137 15.57 6.64 0.75
CA MET A 137 16.27 5.50 1.31
C MET A 137 17.51 6.05 2.02
N ALA A 138 17.38 6.40 3.29
CA ALA A 138 18.56 6.70 4.10
C ALA A 138 19.52 5.51 4.08
N ALA A 139 20.82 5.78 4.02
CA ALA A 139 21.82 4.73 4.08
C ALA A 139 21.59 3.90 5.36
N LEU A 140 21.29 2.62 5.18
CA LEU A 140 21.00 1.72 6.28
C LEU A 140 22.33 1.35 6.98
N THR A 141 22.48 1.72 8.24
CA THR A 141 23.62 1.26 9.04
C THR A 141 23.62 -0.25 9.09
N PRO A 142 24.73 -0.93 8.72
CA PRO A 142 24.82 -2.37 8.81
C PRO A 142 24.56 -2.86 10.23
N ILE A 143 23.90 -4.00 10.34
CA ILE A 143 23.71 -4.72 11.60
C ILE A 143 24.33 -6.09 11.41
N GLU A 144 25.29 -6.40 12.24
CA GLU A 144 25.95 -7.72 12.21
C GLU A 144 24.99 -8.82 12.65
N SER A 145 25.03 -9.92 11.95
CA SER A 145 24.33 -11.16 12.30
C SER A 145 25.24 -12.35 12.04
N LYS A 146 25.32 -13.25 13.01
CA LYS A 146 26.02 -14.52 12.90
C LYS A 146 25.07 -15.69 12.57
N ALA A 147 23.85 -15.37 12.11
CA ALA A 147 22.83 -16.37 11.83
C ALA A 147 23.22 -17.25 10.64
N THR A 148 22.94 -18.55 10.75
CA THR A 148 23.07 -19.49 9.64
C THR A 148 21.95 -19.33 8.62
N ALA A 149 22.10 -19.91 7.44
CA ALA A 149 21.05 -19.91 6.41
C ALA A 149 19.77 -20.57 6.92
N GLU A 150 19.89 -21.69 7.63
CA GLU A 150 18.77 -22.45 8.21
C GLU A 150 18.00 -21.60 9.24
N MET A 151 18.73 -20.83 10.06
CA MET A 151 18.11 -19.92 11.03
C MET A 151 17.36 -18.80 10.35
N ILE A 152 17.90 -18.24 9.27
CA ILE A 152 17.25 -17.19 8.47
C ILE A 152 15.99 -17.73 7.79
N ASP A 153 16.04 -18.94 7.21
CA ASP A 153 14.90 -19.57 6.54
C ASP A 153 13.78 -19.88 7.55
N ARG A 154 14.12 -20.45 8.72
CA ARG A 154 13.18 -20.63 9.82
C ARG A 154 12.57 -19.30 10.25
N GLY A 155 13.37 -18.26 10.38
CA GLY A 155 12.92 -16.92 10.72
C GLY A 155 11.95 -16.35 9.69
N GLY A 156 12.18 -16.60 8.41
CA GLY A 156 11.28 -16.22 7.32
C GLY A 156 9.91 -16.91 7.40
N ALA A 157 9.89 -18.20 7.72
CA ALA A 157 8.65 -18.95 7.92
C ALA A 157 7.86 -18.42 9.13
N LEU A 158 8.51 -18.24 10.28
CA LEU A 158 7.92 -17.67 11.49
C LEU A 158 7.42 -16.24 11.26
N TYR A 159 8.23 -15.42 10.57
CA TYR A 159 7.83 -14.07 10.21
C TYR A 159 6.54 -14.08 9.37
N THR A 160 6.45 -14.94 8.38
CA THR A 160 5.28 -15.07 7.51
C THR A 160 4.03 -15.45 8.30
N GLN A 161 4.18 -16.34 9.27
CA GLN A 161 3.08 -16.82 10.11
C GLN A 161 2.58 -15.76 11.11
N TRP A 162 3.48 -15.03 11.77
CA TRP A 162 3.14 -14.22 12.94
C TRP A 162 3.22 -12.71 12.70
N CYS A 163 4.02 -12.25 11.76
CA CYS A 163 4.37 -10.85 11.62
C CYS A 163 3.87 -10.22 10.32
N ALA A 164 3.77 -11.01 9.23
CA ALA A 164 3.53 -10.49 7.89
C ALA A 164 2.17 -9.81 7.73
N VAL A 165 1.15 -10.22 8.50
CA VAL A 165 -0.19 -9.62 8.45
C VAL A 165 -0.17 -8.13 8.80
N CYS A 166 0.70 -7.71 9.71
CA CYS A 166 0.86 -6.31 10.10
C CYS A 166 2.04 -5.63 9.41
N HIS A 167 3.19 -6.33 9.29
CA HIS A 167 4.44 -5.75 8.81
C HIS A 167 4.71 -5.97 7.31
N GLY A 168 3.75 -6.56 6.59
CA GLY A 168 3.84 -6.82 5.15
C GLY A 168 4.70 -8.02 4.80
N VAL A 169 4.48 -8.57 3.62
CA VAL A 169 5.27 -9.68 3.09
C VAL A 169 6.71 -9.22 2.87
N GLY A 170 7.68 -10.03 3.28
CA GLY A 170 9.10 -9.70 3.13
C GLY A 170 9.58 -8.59 4.06
N ALA A 171 8.82 -8.24 5.10
CA ALA A 171 9.13 -7.22 6.09
C ALA A 171 9.21 -5.77 5.53
N VAL A 172 8.63 -5.52 4.35
CA VAL A 172 8.74 -4.21 3.66
C VAL A 172 7.76 -3.16 4.17
N GLY A 173 7.00 -3.48 5.23
CA GLY A 173 5.99 -2.58 5.78
C GLY A 173 4.73 -2.50 4.91
N GLY A 174 3.75 -1.76 5.37
CA GLY A 174 2.48 -1.57 4.69
C GLY A 174 2.41 -0.20 4.03
N GLY A 175 3.07 0.02 2.88
CA GLY A 175 2.93 1.25 2.10
C GLY A 175 3.16 2.56 2.87
N GLY A 176 3.94 2.53 3.96
CA GLY A 176 4.20 3.68 4.83
C GLY A 176 3.27 3.83 6.03
N LEU A 177 2.30 2.94 6.22
CA LEU A 177 1.45 2.89 7.42
C LEU A 177 2.17 2.25 8.60
N ILE A 178 2.90 1.18 8.33
CA ILE A 178 3.73 0.47 9.29
C ILE A 178 5.15 0.51 8.78
N VAL A 179 6.07 0.76 9.69
CA VAL A 179 7.50 0.83 9.36
C VAL A 179 7.96 -0.48 8.73
N ALA A 180 8.65 -0.38 7.58
CA ALA A 180 9.40 -1.50 7.05
C ALA A 180 10.44 -1.91 8.09
N LEU A 181 10.31 -3.08 8.70
CA LEU A 181 11.18 -3.52 9.80
C LEU A 181 12.68 -3.44 9.47
N PRO A 182 13.13 -3.77 8.24
CA PRO A 182 14.51 -3.58 7.84
C PRO A 182 15.03 -2.15 7.99
N MET A 183 14.15 -1.15 7.93
CA MET A 183 14.50 0.27 8.06
C MET A 183 14.49 0.77 9.49
N SER A 184 14.17 -0.08 10.46
CA SER A 184 14.19 0.29 11.87
C SER A 184 15.57 0.73 12.34
N LYS A 185 15.60 1.59 13.36
CA LYS A 185 16.85 2.04 13.99
C LYS A 185 17.56 0.86 14.66
N PRO A 186 18.90 0.90 14.80
CA PRO A 186 19.67 -0.17 15.44
C PRO A 186 19.19 -0.54 16.86
N GLU A 187 18.63 0.44 17.60
CA GLU A 187 18.08 0.25 18.94
C GLU A 187 16.94 -0.78 18.95
N VAL A 188 16.06 -0.74 17.95
CA VAL A 188 14.94 -1.70 17.80
C VAL A 188 15.47 -3.13 17.68
N PHE A 189 16.56 -3.33 16.95
CA PHE A 189 17.16 -4.66 16.81
C PHE A 189 17.85 -5.15 18.10
N ARG A 190 18.30 -4.24 18.96
CA ARG A 190 18.84 -4.60 20.28
C ARG A 190 17.72 -5.00 21.27
N MET A 191 16.56 -4.33 21.17
CA MET A 191 15.39 -4.58 22.02
C MET A 191 14.37 -5.53 21.35
N TYR A 192 14.80 -6.29 20.34
CA TYR A 192 13.86 -7.06 19.51
C TYR A 192 13.08 -8.10 20.32
N LYS A 193 13.77 -8.73 21.28
CA LYS A 193 13.18 -9.75 22.16
C LYS A 193 12.14 -9.14 23.09
N GLU A 194 12.46 -8.06 23.76
CA GLU A 194 11.58 -7.35 24.70
C GLU A 194 10.34 -6.80 23.96
N ILE A 195 10.53 -6.26 22.77
CA ILE A 195 9.42 -5.76 21.95
C ILE A 195 8.48 -6.92 21.56
N VAL A 196 9.03 -8.05 21.11
CA VAL A 196 8.22 -9.14 20.55
C VAL A 196 7.65 -10.06 21.64
N LEU A 197 8.44 -10.47 22.65
CA LEU A 197 7.97 -11.38 23.70
C LEU A 197 7.21 -10.66 24.80
N ASP A 198 7.79 -9.58 25.32
CA ASP A 198 7.30 -8.91 26.52
C ASP A 198 6.30 -7.80 26.19
N GLY A 199 6.29 -7.32 24.93
CA GLY A 199 5.32 -6.36 24.43
C GLY A 199 5.61 -4.91 24.81
N ASP A 200 6.88 -4.51 24.84
CA ASP A 200 7.30 -3.12 25.13
C ASP A 200 6.62 -2.08 24.22
N TYR A 201 6.14 -2.52 23.05
CA TYR A 201 5.39 -1.66 22.13
C TYR A 201 3.89 -1.91 22.10
N SER A 202 3.34 -2.59 23.12
CA SER A 202 1.89 -2.87 23.19
C SER A 202 1.05 -1.60 23.19
N SER A 203 1.49 -0.54 23.87
CA SER A 203 0.85 0.78 23.83
C SER A 203 0.87 1.46 22.46
N ARG A 204 1.71 0.97 21.53
CA ARG A 204 1.82 1.44 20.14
C ARG A 204 1.13 0.49 19.15
N GLY A 205 0.37 -0.50 19.65
CA GLY A 205 -0.38 -1.46 18.84
C GLY A 205 0.38 -2.72 18.43
N MET A 206 1.63 -2.93 18.89
CA MET A 206 2.39 -4.16 18.66
C MET A 206 2.12 -5.14 19.81
N PRO A 207 1.37 -6.25 19.63
CA PRO A 207 1.07 -7.16 20.71
C PRO A 207 2.29 -7.97 21.19
N ALA A 208 2.26 -8.45 22.43
CA ALA A 208 3.22 -9.39 22.95
C ALA A 208 2.97 -10.81 22.41
N PHE A 209 4.02 -11.52 22.04
CA PHE A 209 3.96 -12.88 21.48
C PHE A 209 4.58 -13.96 22.39
N GLY A 210 4.97 -13.62 23.62
CA GLY A 210 5.63 -14.54 24.55
C GLY A 210 4.83 -15.79 24.92
N LYS A 211 3.50 -15.83 24.63
CA LYS A 211 2.69 -17.05 24.79
C LYS A 211 2.88 -18.07 23.68
N TRP A 212 3.39 -17.66 22.50
CA TRP A 212 3.44 -18.48 21.29
C TRP A 212 4.81 -18.63 20.70
N LEU A 213 5.72 -17.69 20.98
CA LEU A 213 7.10 -17.68 20.48
C LEU A 213 8.09 -17.81 21.61
N THR A 214 9.15 -18.56 21.35
CA THR A 214 10.31 -18.67 22.22
C THR A 214 11.35 -17.58 21.89
N ALA A 215 12.34 -17.41 22.76
CA ALA A 215 13.47 -16.51 22.50
C ALA A 215 14.24 -16.88 21.22
N ASP A 216 14.38 -18.18 20.95
CA ASP A 216 15.07 -18.69 19.75
C ASP A 216 14.24 -18.43 18.47
N ASP A 217 12.90 -18.49 18.56
CA ASP A 217 12.01 -18.11 17.46
C ASP A 217 12.17 -16.63 17.12
N VAL A 218 12.17 -15.79 18.13
CA VAL A 218 12.31 -14.34 17.95
C VAL A 218 13.68 -13.97 17.41
N GLU A 219 14.76 -14.66 17.84
CA GLU A 219 16.09 -14.43 17.28
C GLU A 219 16.18 -14.89 15.81
N ALA A 220 15.51 -15.98 15.45
CA ALA A 220 15.39 -16.40 14.04
C ALA A 220 14.64 -15.36 13.20
N ILE A 221 13.51 -14.83 13.70
CA ILE A 221 12.78 -13.76 13.02
C ILE A 221 13.65 -12.50 12.88
N ARG A 222 14.36 -12.11 13.93
CA ARG A 222 15.31 -10.99 13.92
C ARG A 222 16.39 -11.17 12.86
N ALA A 223 16.97 -12.36 12.77
CA ALA A 223 17.97 -12.71 11.76
C ALA A 223 17.42 -12.57 10.33
N TYR A 224 16.19 -13.03 10.08
CA TYR A 224 15.51 -12.84 8.81
C TYR A 224 15.33 -11.35 8.49
N VAL A 225 14.88 -10.52 9.43
CA VAL A 225 14.69 -9.08 9.19
C VAL A 225 16.02 -8.38 8.93
N ILE A 226 17.10 -8.77 9.60
CA ILE A 226 18.46 -8.26 9.31
C ILE A 226 18.90 -8.66 7.91
N LYS A 227 18.65 -9.90 7.48
CA LYS A 227 18.92 -10.33 6.09
C LYS A 227 18.16 -9.47 5.08
N ARG A 228 16.87 -9.17 5.35
CA ARG A 228 16.08 -8.27 4.49
C ARG A 228 16.65 -6.84 4.45
N ARG A 229 17.20 -6.36 5.59
CA ARG A 229 17.91 -5.06 5.65
C ARG A 229 19.14 -5.04 4.72
N VAL A 230 19.93 -6.10 4.73
CA VAL A 230 21.10 -6.23 3.85
C VAL A 230 20.65 -6.29 2.39
N ASP A 231 19.61 -7.06 2.07
CA ASP A 231 19.07 -7.17 0.72
C ASP A 231 18.58 -5.80 0.19
N MET A 232 17.84 -5.06 1.01
CA MET A 232 17.39 -3.71 0.66
C MET A 232 18.54 -2.74 0.45
N ALA A 233 19.60 -2.81 1.27
CA ALA A 233 20.78 -1.97 1.10
C ALA A 233 21.53 -2.27 -0.23
N MET A 234 21.44 -3.52 -0.72
CA MET A 234 22.04 -3.96 -1.99
C MET A 234 21.09 -3.81 -3.19
N GLY A 235 19.88 -3.26 -3.00
CA GLY A 235 18.89 -3.12 -4.07
C GLY A 235 18.27 -4.45 -4.53
N LYS A 236 18.24 -5.45 -3.65
CA LYS A 236 17.70 -6.80 -3.92
C LYS A 236 16.31 -6.99 -3.34
#